data_11832d7eacb71f766053d6055c33a690
#
_entry.id   11832d7eacb71f766053d6055c33a690
#
_cell.length_a   1.000
_cell.length_b   1.000
_cell.length_c   1.000
_cell.angle_alpha   90.00
_cell.angle_beta   90.00
_cell.angle_gamma   90.00
#
_symmetry.space_group_name_H-M   'P 1'
#
loop_
_entity.id
_entity.type
_entity.pdbx_description
1 polymer ?
#
loop_
_entity_poly.entity_id
_entity_poly.type
_entity_poly.pdbx_seq_one_letter_code
_entity_poly.pdbx_strand_id
1 'polypeptide(L)'
;VSWKTRAALTLAGLLPVTLLAGEKNGLLRLEHFEPLPDHRLPAVSLVIVGRDEARTIGPALSSVLGLDYPELEVIFVDDRSSDGTAQVVRQVQQSSAGGSRLTLIENRELPDGWLGKVHAQHLGVRASRHPLVLLTDADVVFEPSALRLAVSAQQVLHADHLAVLPAVEARGFWESVLVAWLALLFLALVRPASLHRSRHRFLGVGAFALLRREVLEQVGWLEPLRLQVIDDGFLGLMVKARGGRQLALMGQGQLRLRWFEGLGGLVRGLEKNAYAASGYSLPLALLGALGAAAPLFILLTLAALCCSHFWVLAAYLLFSMAAWQASQAYQTPGWAALGMPLAGLLMAYTILRSAFLCERRGAVTWRGTRYELTRLRQAQQQFFRQELARLRARYSSAGRV
;
A
#
# COMPACT_ATOMS: atom_id res chain seq x y z
N VAL A 1 -38.62 -13.81 -12.28
CA VAL A 1 -37.29 -14.46 -12.14
C VAL A 1 -37.47 -15.81 -11.49
N SER A 2 -37.02 -16.91 -12.12
CA SER A 2 -37.19 -18.27 -11.60
C SER A 2 -36.46 -18.44 -10.25
N TRP A 3 -36.90 -19.39 -9.41
CA TRP A 3 -36.24 -19.70 -8.16
C TRP A 3 -34.77 -20.13 -8.38
N LYS A 4 -34.47 -20.80 -9.49
CA LYS A 4 -33.10 -21.21 -9.91
C LYS A 4 -32.20 -20.00 -10.15
N THR A 5 -32.70 -18.96 -10.83
CA THR A 5 -31.96 -17.71 -11.06
C THR A 5 -31.68 -16.98 -9.74
N ARG A 6 -32.67 -16.97 -8.82
CA ARG A 6 -32.53 -16.36 -7.50
C ARG A 6 -31.49 -17.10 -6.65
N ALA A 7 -31.52 -18.44 -6.65
CA ALA A 7 -30.53 -19.27 -5.96
C ALA A 7 -29.12 -19.06 -6.53
N ALA A 8 -28.98 -18.99 -7.85
CA ALA A 8 -27.69 -18.72 -8.51
C ALA A 8 -27.13 -17.34 -8.15
N LEU A 9 -27.97 -16.30 -8.09
CA LEU A 9 -27.57 -14.95 -7.67
C LEU A 9 -27.14 -14.91 -6.19
N THR A 10 -27.85 -15.65 -5.33
CA THR A 10 -27.47 -15.75 -3.92
C THR A 10 -26.14 -16.48 -3.73
N LEU A 11 -25.92 -17.58 -4.42
CA LEU A 11 -24.67 -18.33 -4.41
C LEU A 11 -23.51 -17.50 -4.99
N ALA A 12 -23.74 -16.76 -6.08
CA ALA A 12 -22.75 -15.85 -6.66
C ALA A 12 -22.40 -14.70 -5.69
N GLY A 13 -23.35 -14.23 -4.89
CA GLY A 13 -23.08 -13.25 -3.83
C GLY A 13 -22.35 -13.80 -2.62
N LEU A 14 -22.52 -15.09 -2.29
CA LEU A 14 -21.82 -15.74 -1.17
C LEU A 14 -20.35 -16.05 -1.49
N LEU A 15 -20.02 -16.34 -2.76
CA LEU A 15 -18.67 -16.69 -3.16
C LEU A 15 -17.62 -15.61 -2.83
N PRO A 16 -17.83 -14.31 -3.11
CA PRO A 16 -16.91 -13.26 -2.69
C PRO A 16 -16.72 -13.21 -1.17
N VAL A 17 -17.80 -13.38 -0.41
CA VAL A 17 -17.77 -13.37 1.07
C VAL A 17 -16.89 -14.48 1.61
N THR A 18 -17.06 -15.70 1.12
CA THR A 18 -16.24 -16.87 1.56
C THR A 18 -14.78 -16.74 1.15
N LEU A 19 -14.51 -16.25 -0.07
CA LEU A 19 -13.15 -16.01 -0.55
C LEU A 19 -12.43 -14.95 0.29
N LEU A 20 -13.12 -13.87 0.65
CA LEU A 20 -12.57 -12.79 1.48
C LEU A 20 -12.33 -13.24 2.92
N ALA A 21 -13.23 -14.04 3.48
CA ALA A 21 -13.03 -14.66 4.79
C ALA A 21 -11.79 -15.56 4.79
N GLY A 22 -11.59 -16.35 3.75
CA GLY A 22 -10.40 -17.18 3.57
C GLY A 22 -9.11 -16.37 3.48
N GLU A 23 -9.11 -15.27 2.72
CA GLU A 23 -7.94 -14.38 2.63
C GLU A 23 -7.63 -13.70 3.96
N LYS A 24 -8.63 -13.16 4.66
CA LYS A 24 -8.44 -12.55 5.98
C LYS A 24 -7.87 -13.53 7.00
N ASN A 25 -8.44 -14.73 7.07
CA ASN A 25 -8.03 -15.76 8.04
C ASN A 25 -6.67 -16.38 7.69
N GLY A 26 -6.26 -16.33 6.43
CA GLY A 26 -4.95 -16.79 5.98
C GLY A 26 -3.82 -15.77 6.18
N LEU A 27 -4.13 -14.52 6.55
CA LEU A 27 -3.14 -13.50 6.86
C LEU A 27 -2.61 -13.70 8.28
N LEU A 28 -1.31 -13.96 8.38
CA LEU A 28 -0.61 -14.00 9.65
C LEU A 28 -0.50 -12.58 10.23
N ARG A 29 -0.44 -12.49 11.55
CA ARG A 29 -0.28 -11.22 12.28
C ARG A 29 1.10 -11.17 12.92
N LEU A 30 1.68 -9.97 13.03
CA LEU A 30 3.00 -9.80 13.67
C LEU A 30 3.02 -10.33 15.10
N GLU A 31 1.96 -10.14 15.84
CA GLU A 31 1.82 -10.59 17.24
C GLU A 31 1.84 -12.13 17.42
N HIS A 32 1.74 -12.91 16.33
CA HIS A 32 1.85 -14.37 16.39
C HIS A 32 3.29 -14.87 16.36
N PHE A 33 4.27 -13.98 16.19
CA PHE A 33 5.69 -14.36 16.14
C PHE A 33 6.37 -14.05 17.46
N GLU A 34 7.10 -15.02 17.96
CA GLU A 34 7.96 -14.84 19.12
C GLU A 34 9.15 -13.93 18.75
N PRO A 35 9.49 -12.95 19.58
CA PRO A 35 10.61 -12.07 19.32
C PRO A 35 11.94 -12.86 19.45
N LEU A 36 12.81 -12.74 18.46
CA LEU A 36 14.14 -13.31 18.53
C LEU A 36 14.99 -12.60 19.57
N PRO A 37 15.92 -13.31 20.25
CA PRO A 37 16.88 -12.70 21.14
C PRO A 37 17.88 -11.82 20.38
N ASP A 38 18.46 -10.82 21.04
CA ASP A 38 19.31 -9.79 20.42
C ASP A 38 20.42 -10.33 19.54
N HIS A 39 21.13 -11.36 19.99
CA HIS A 39 22.23 -11.97 19.26
C HIS A 39 21.84 -12.65 17.95
N ARG A 40 20.53 -12.86 17.71
CA ARG A 40 19.99 -13.44 16.46
C ARG A 40 19.32 -12.40 15.56
N LEU A 41 19.22 -11.15 16.00
CA LEU A 41 18.63 -10.09 15.22
C LEU A 41 19.68 -9.47 14.28
N PRO A 42 19.50 -9.52 12.95
CA PRO A 42 20.37 -8.81 12.02
C PRO A 42 20.18 -7.30 12.14
N ALA A 43 21.24 -6.54 11.90
CA ALA A 43 21.18 -5.08 11.88
C ALA A 43 20.24 -4.54 10.78
N VAL A 44 19.55 -3.42 11.05
CA VAL A 44 18.54 -2.81 10.18
C VAL A 44 18.86 -1.35 9.91
N SER A 45 18.80 -0.95 8.64
CA SER A 45 18.72 0.46 8.23
C SER A 45 17.27 0.82 7.90
N LEU A 46 16.67 1.70 8.68
CA LEU A 46 15.32 2.19 8.49
C LEU A 46 15.36 3.53 7.74
N VAL A 47 14.76 3.57 6.55
CA VAL A 47 14.74 4.73 5.66
C VAL A 47 13.35 5.35 5.65
N ILE A 48 13.28 6.61 6.03
CA ILE A 48 12.06 7.44 6.01
C ILE A 48 12.28 8.55 5.00
N VAL A 49 11.27 8.85 4.20
CA VAL A 49 11.31 10.00 3.29
C VAL A 49 10.13 10.92 3.56
N GLY A 50 10.38 12.22 3.61
CA GLY A 50 9.36 13.23 3.84
C GLY A 50 9.54 14.46 2.96
N ARG A 51 8.41 15.09 2.61
CA ARG A 51 8.38 16.41 1.99
C ARG A 51 7.20 17.18 2.52
N ASP A 52 7.47 18.32 3.15
CA ASP A 52 6.48 19.19 3.79
C ASP A 52 5.64 18.40 4.82
N GLU A 53 6.34 17.74 5.77
CA GLU A 53 5.77 16.87 6.81
C GLU A 53 5.99 17.44 8.22
N ALA A 54 6.30 18.73 8.38
CA ALA A 54 6.60 19.34 9.69
C ALA A 54 5.52 19.08 10.75
N ARG A 55 4.25 18.93 10.35
CA ARG A 55 3.11 18.68 11.24
C ARG A 55 2.98 17.24 11.70
N THR A 56 3.47 16.28 10.95
CA THR A 56 3.23 14.84 11.10
C THR A 56 4.48 14.07 11.52
N ILE A 57 5.66 14.53 11.10
CA ILE A 57 6.90 13.78 11.28
C ILE A 57 7.35 13.62 12.76
N GLY A 58 7.04 14.58 13.62
CA GLY A 58 7.49 14.53 15.02
C GLY A 58 7.09 13.24 15.74
N PRO A 59 5.78 12.94 15.87
CA PRO A 59 5.32 11.70 16.50
C PRO A 59 5.81 10.42 15.79
N ALA A 60 5.83 10.40 14.46
CA ALA A 60 6.28 9.24 13.69
C ALA A 60 7.76 8.94 13.94
N LEU A 61 8.63 9.96 13.83
CA LEU A 61 10.07 9.82 14.05
C LEU A 61 10.40 9.47 15.50
N SER A 62 9.69 10.06 16.47
CA SER A 62 9.86 9.72 17.89
C SER A 62 9.52 8.24 18.15
N SER A 63 8.48 7.71 17.51
CA SER A 63 8.11 6.29 17.63
C SER A 63 9.19 5.37 17.04
N VAL A 64 9.79 5.76 15.91
CA VAL A 64 10.89 5.01 15.27
C VAL A 64 12.14 5.01 16.13
N LEU A 65 12.52 6.16 16.71
CA LEU A 65 13.67 6.26 17.60
C LEU A 65 13.48 5.54 18.94
N GLY A 66 12.22 5.28 19.32
CA GLY A 66 11.83 4.50 20.49
C GLY A 66 11.72 3.00 20.26
N LEU A 67 12.03 2.48 19.06
CA LEU A 67 11.98 1.06 18.77
C LEU A 67 12.95 0.24 19.63
N ASP A 68 12.45 -0.86 20.22
CA ASP A 68 13.25 -1.84 20.93
C ASP A 68 13.99 -2.75 19.92
N TYR A 69 15.13 -2.23 19.44
CA TYR A 69 15.96 -2.95 18.48
C TYR A 69 17.46 -2.66 18.75
N PRO A 70 18.32 -3.71 18.81
CA PRO A 70 19.71 -3.52 19.22
C PRO A 70 20.53 -2.72 18.21
N GLU A 71 20.58 -3.14 16.98
CA GLU A 71 21.37 -2.52 15.90
C GLU A 71 20.47 -1.89 14.84
N LEU A 72 20.02 -0.65 15.11
CA LEU A 72 19.16 0.14 14.27
C LEU A 72 19.86 1.43 13.82
N GLU A 73 19.95 1.63 12.51
CA GLU A 73 20.27 2.91 11.87
C GLU A 73 18.97 3.52 11.31
N VAL A 74 18.75 4.79 11.55
CA VAL A 74 17.60 5.53 11.02
C VAL A 74 18.12 6.60 10.06
N ILE A 75 17.61 6.62 8.84
CA ILE A 75 17.96 7.60 7.80
C ILE A 75 16.69 8.33 7.41
N PHE A 76 16.62 9.63 7.73
CA PHE A 76 15.56 10.49 7.22
C PHE A 76 16.07 11.30 6.04
N VAL A 77 15.34 11.22 4.91
CA VAL A 77 15.64 12.03 3.73
C VAL A 77 14.57 13.10 3.57
N ASP A 78 14.96 14.35 3.76
CA ASP A 78 14.12 15.52 3.51
C ASP A 78 14.15 15.87 2.01
N ASP A 79 13.04 15.62 1.31
CA ASP A 79 12.93 15.87 -0.13
C ASP A 79 12.49 17.30 -0.43
N ARG A 80 13.40 18.28 -0.28
CA ARG A 80 13.16 19.68 -0.68
C ARG A 80 11.97 20.30 0.07
N SER A 81 11.82 20.04 1.36
CA SER A 81 10.77 20.65 2.16
C SER A 81 10.96 22.16 2.32
N SER A 82 9.84 22.87 2.40
CA SER A 82 9.79 24.33 2.60
C SER A 82 9.09 24.76 3.90
N ASP A 83 8.53 23.79 4.64
CA ASP A 83 7.66 24.03 5.82
C ASP A 83 8.37 23.89 7.17
N GLY A 84 9.69 23.66 7.19
CA GLY A 84 10.44 23.44 8.42
C GLY A 84 10.57 21.97 8.85
N THR A 85 10.25 21.01 7.99
CA THR A 85 10.40 19.56 8.25
C THR A 85 11.79 19.22 8.81
N ALA A 86 12.87 19.67 8.16
CA ALA A 86 14.25 19.40 8.60
C ALA A 86 14.53 19.93 10.01
N GLN A 87 13.96 21.09 10.40
CA GLN A 87 14.08 21.63 11.75
C GLN A 87 13.42 20.72 12.78
N VAL A 88 12.21 20.24 12.51
CA VAL A 88 11.49 19.29 13.38
C VAL A 88 12.30 18.00 13.54
N VAL A 89 12.87 17.47 12.47
CA VAL A 89 13.73 16.27 12.51
C VAL A 89 14.95 16.48 13.42
N ARG A 90 15.64 17.63 13.30
CA ARG A 90 16.78 17.95 14.18
C ARG A 90 16.36 18.11 15.65
N GLN A 91 15.20 18.71 15.92
CA GLN A 91 14.67 18.83 17.28
C GLN A 91 14.39 17.45 17.89
N VAL A 92 13.74 16.55 17.14
CA VAL A 92 13.49 15.17 17.59
C VAL A 92 14.81 14.43 17.81
N GLN A 93 15.79 14.59 16.91
CA GLN A 93 17.12 14.02 17.06
C GLN A 93 17.80 14.43 18.36
N GLN A 94 17.73 15.70 18.71
CA GLN A 94 18.36 16.23 19.92
C GLN A 94 17.64 15.86 21.22
N SER A 95 16.31 15.70 21.17
CA SER A 95 15.47 15.41 22.33
C SER A 95 15.25 13.95 22.64
N SER A 96 15.50 13.05 21.65
CA SER A 96 15.23 11.61 21.78
C SER A 96 16.46 10.84 22.25
N ALA A 97 16.28 9.88 23.16
CA ALA A 97 17.34 8.98 23.60
C ALA A 97 17.99 8.19 22.45
N GLY A 98 17.20 7.84 21.42
CA GLY A 98 17.67 7.18 20.20
C GLY A 98 18.21 8.13 19.13
N GLY A 99 18.36 9.42 19.39
CA GLY A 99 18.74 10.43 18.41
C GLY A 99 20.10 10.20 17.73
N SER A 100 21.04 9.56 18.43
CA SER A 100 22.35 9.17 17.86
C SER A 100 22.26 8.16 16.71
N ARG A 101 21.13 7.44 16.60
CA ARG A 101 20.87 6.48 15.51
C ARG A 101 20.39 7.17 14.23
N LEU A 102 20.01 8.46 14.30
CA LEU A 102 19.39 9.20 13.20
C LEU A 102 20.42 9.96 12.37
N THR A 103 20.36 9.76 11.06
CA THR A 103 21.05 10.56 10.06
C THR A 103 20.03 11.33 9.25
N LEU A 104 20.15 12.66 9.16
CA LEU A 104 19.36 13.51 8.29
C LEU A 104 20.11 13.77 6.98
N ILE A 105 19.47 13.44 5.86
CA ILE A 105 19.93 13.80 4.52
C ILE A 105 18.99 14.86 3.94
N GLU A 106 19.50 16.06 3.71
CA GLU A 106 18.76 17.13 3.05
C GLU A 106 18.97 17.04 1.53
N ASN A 107 18.00 16.48 0.82
CA ASN A 107 18.00 16.47 -0.64
C ASN A 107 17.49 17.81 -1.15
N ARG A 108 18.33 18.58 -1.83
CA ARG A 108 17.97 19.92 -2.33
C ARG A 108 17.61 19.93 -3.82
N GLU A 109 17.95 18.87 -4.55
CA GLU A 109 17.78 18.79 -6.00
C GLU A 109 16.98 17.55 -6.40
N LEU A 110 16.24 17.66 -7.49
CA LEU A 110 15.59 16.54 -8.13
C LEU A 110 16.16 16.38 -9.54
N PRO A 111 16.93 15.32 -9.79
CA PRO A 111 17.44 15.03 -11.13
C PRO A 111 16.29 14.80 -12.12
N ASP A 112 16.49 15.22 -13.37
CA ASP A 112 15.51 14.93 -14.42
C ASP A 112 15.26 13.43 -14.54
N GLY A 113 14.03 13.07 -14.79
CA GLY A 113 13.60 11.67 -14.91
C GLY A 113 13.38 10.93 -13.60
N TRP A 114 13.28 11.64 -12.46
CA TRP A 114 12.95 11.07 -11.18
C TRP A 114 11.67 11.66 -10.57
N LEU A 115 10.88 10.82 -9.90
CA LEU A 115 9.89 11.27 -8.93
C LEU A 115 10.58 11.60 -7.61
N GLY A 116 10.17 12.70 -6.95
CA GLY A 116 10.82 13.16 -5.71
C GLY A 116 10.88 12.09 -4.62
N LYS A 117 9.74 11.46 -4.30
CA LYS A 117 9.69 10.37 -3.29
C LYS A 117 10.68 9.24 -3.63
N VAL A 118 10.65 8.76 -4.88
CA VAL A 118 11.50 7.63 -5.30
C VAL A 118 12.98 8.00 -5.28
N HIS A 119 13.32 9.23 -5.69
CA HIS A 119 14.69 9.73 -5.60
C HIS A 119 15.18 9.81 -4.15
N ALA A 120 14.36 10.38 -3.25
CA ALA A 120 14.69 10.46 -1.84
C ALA A 120 14.84 9.07 -1.20
N GLN A 121 13.94 8.12 -1.51
CA GLN A 121 14.10 6.72 -1.09
C GLN A 121 15.39 6.11 -1.63
N HIS A 122 15.73 6.36 -2.90
CA HIS A 122 16.97 5.88 -3.51
C HIS A 122 18.21 6.41 -2.77
N LEU A 123 18.25 7.70 -2.44
CA LEU A 123 19.32 8.28 -1.65
C LEU A 123 19.46 7.62 -0.27
N GLY A 124 18.34 7.43 0.43
CA GLY A 124 18.32 6.79 1.74
C GLY A 124 18.79 5.33 1.69
N VAL A 125 18.31 4.56 0.71
CA VAL A 125 18.72 3.17 0.51
C VAL A 125 20.20 3.06 0.13
N ARG A 126 20.71 3.99 -0.68
CA ARG A 126 22.14 4.02 -1.03
C ARG A 126 23.04 4.40 0.15
N ALA A 127 22.55 5.23 1.05
CA ALA A 127 23.24 5.60 2.30
C ALA A 127 23.17 4.50 3.37
N SER A 128 22.23 3.57 3.28
CA SER A 128 22.05 2.49 4.26
C SER A 128 23.23 1.52 4.26
N ARG A 129 23.54 0.91 5.43
CA ARG A 129 24.74 0.07 5.61
C ARG A 129 24.43 -1.37 6.01
N HIS A 130 23.25 -1.61 6.59
CA HIS A 130 22.90 -2.87 7.21
C HIS A 130 22.31 -3.90 6.22
N PRO A 131 22.32 -5.21 6.57
CA PRO A 131 21.84 -6.28 5.70
C PRO A 131 20.33 -6.26 5.47
N LEU A 132 19.58 -5.62 6.37
CA LEU A 132 18.15 -5.39 6.20
C LEU A 132 17.87 -3.91 6.00
N VAL A 133 16.98 -3.61 5.06
CA VAL A 133 16.52 -2.25 4.78
C VAL A 133 15.00 -2.21 4.95
N LEU A 134 14.53 -1.33 5.83
CA LEU A 134 13.12 -1.03 6.01
C LEU A 134 12.80 0.31 5.36
N LEU A 135 11.91 0.33 4.37
CA LEU A 135 11.32 1.55 3.82
C LEU A 135 9.99 1.82 4.52
N THR A 136 9.77 3.07 4.94
CA THR A 136 8.51 3.50 5.56
C THR A 136 8.18 4.95 5.21
N ASP A 137 6.88 5.28 5.21
CA ASP A 137 6.41 6.65 5.01
C ASP A 137 6.56 7.48 6.31
N ALA A 138 6.55 8.81 6.20
CA ALA A 138 6.83 9.75 7.28
C ALA A 138 5.68 9.95 8.29
N ASP A 139 4.55 9.30 8.07
CA ASP A 139 3.32 9.40 8.88
C ASP A 139 2.96 8.10 9.61
N VAL A 140 3.83 7.10 9.55
CA VAL A 140 3.64 5.80 10.22
C VAL A 140 4.15 5.85 11.65
N VAL A 141 3.29 5.47 12.59
CA VAL A 141 3.63 5.35 14.01
C VAL A 141 3.81 3.90 14.39
N PHE A 142 4.93 3.60 15.04
CA PHE A 142 5.37 2.26 15.42
C PHE A 142 5.20 2.03 16.92
N GLU A 143 4.76 0.83 17.30
CA GLU A 143 4.93 0.37 18.68
C GLU A 143 6.38 -0.13 18.90
N PRO A 144 6.91 -0.06 20.13
CA PRO A 144 8.32 -0.40 20.40
C PRO A 144 8.76 -1.78 19.92
N SER A 145 7.88 -2.78 19.96
CA SER A 145 8.16 -4.17 19.53
C SER A 145 8.01 -4.42 18.04
N ALA A 146 7.47 -3.47 17.26
CA ALA A 146 7.05 -3.68 15.88
C ALA A 146 8.18 -4.19 14.96
N LEU A 147 9.35 -3.55 15.02
CA LEU A 147 10.48 -3.94 14.17
C LEU A 147 11.05 -5.31 14.57
N ARG A 148 11.18 -5.58 15.87
CA ARG A 148 11.65 -6.87 16.39
C ARG A 148 10.78 -8.01 15.93
N LEU A 149 9.46 -7.87 16.06
CA LEU A 149 8.50 -8.88 15.60
C LEU A 149 8.54 -9.05 14.07
N ALA A 150 8.65 -7.98 13.31
CA ALA A 150 8.72 -8.04 11.85
C ALA A 150 10.00 -8.73 11.36
N VAL A 151 11.14 -8.43 11.96
CA VAL A 151 12.40 -9.11 11.63
C VAL A 151 12.36 -10.57 12.05
N SER A 152 11.82 -10.87 13.24
CA SER A 152 11.65 -12.26 13.69
C SER A 152 10.78 -13.06 12.70
N ALA A 153 9.65 -12.49 12.28
CA ALA A 153 8.79 -13.09 11.27
C ALA A 153 9.51 -13.29 9.93
N GLN A 154 10.27 -12.29 9.48
CA GLN A 154 11.05 -12.36 8.24
C GLN A 154 12.08 -13.50 8.27
N GLN A 155 12.80 -13.65 9.40
CA GLN A 155 13.79 -14.71 9.58
C GLN A 155 13.14 -16.09 9.60
N VAL A 156 12.09 -16.28 10.40
CA VAL A 156 11.36 -17.55 10.52
C VAL A 156 10.71 -17.97 9.20
N LEU A 157 10.14 -17.03 8.48
CA LEU A 157 9.46 -17.28 7.21
C LEU A 157 10.42 -17.25 6.00
N HIS A 158 11.70 -16.94 6.19
CA HIS A 158 12.69 -16.78 5.14
C HIS A 158 12.23 -15.86 4.02
N ALA A 159 11.66 -14.69 4.37
CA ALA A 159 11.17 -13.73 3.40
C ALA A 159 12.31 -12.83 2.91
N ASP A 160 12.34 -12.57 1.59
CA ASP A 160 13.24 -11.60 0.98
C ASP A 160 12.63 -10.20 1.04
N HIS A 161 11.30 -10.13 0.97
CA HIS A 161 10.50 -8.92 1.13
C HIS A 161 9.29 -9.21 2.01
N LEU A 162 9.21 -8.52 3.14
CA LEU A 162 8.08 -8.56 4.05
C LEU A 162 7.35 -7.22 4.01
N ALA A 163 6.10 -7.23 3.56
CA ALA A 163 5.19 -6.10 3.64
C ALA A 163 4.31 -6.24 4.88
N VAL A 164 4.19 -5.19 5.69
CA VAL A 164 3.30 -5.19 6.86
C VAL A 164 2.19 -4.17 6.66
N LEU A 165 0.95 -4.66 6.79
CA LEU A 165 -0.26 -3.87 6.64
C LEU A 165 -0.60 -3.17 7.97
N PRO A 166 -0.53 -1.83 8.05
CA PRO A 166 -0.79 -1.10 9.27
C PRO A 166 -2.28 -1.06 9.61
N ALA A 167 -2.63 -0.72 10.84
CA ALA A 167 -3.93 -0.21 11.17
C ALA A 167 -4.11 1.17 10.53
N VAL A 168 -5.24 1.39 9.84
CA VAL A 168 -5.55 2.67 9.22
C VAL A 168 -6.56 3.41 10.09
N GLU A 169 -6.11 4.49 10.73
CA GLU A 169 -7.00 5.36 11.48
C GLU A 169 -7.93 6.11 10.53
N ALA A 170 -9.22 5.87 10.68
CA ALA A 170 -10.26 6.56 9.94
C ALA A 170 -11.16 7.34 10.89
N ARG A 171 -11.33 8.63 10.65
CA ARG A 171 -12.16 9.51 11.47
C ARG A 171 -13.38 9.98 10.68
N GLY A 172 -14.56 9.78 11.26
CA GLY A 172 -15.81 10.16 10.63
C GLY A 172 -16.27 9.19 9.53
N PHE A 173 -17.42 9.53 8.94
CA PHE A 173 -18.16 8.64 8.04
C PHE A 173 -17.37 8.31 6.76
N TRP A 174 -16.95 9.33 6.02
CA TRP A 174 -16.37 9.14 4.68
C TRP A 174 -15.01 8.42 4.69
N GLU A 175 -14.15 8.75 5.68
CA GLU A 175 -12.86 8.06 5.82
C GLU A 175 -13.10 6.58 6.13
N SER A 176 -13.97 6.27 7.11
CA SER A 176 -14.27 4.89 7.52
C SER A 176 -14.85 4.05 6.37
N VAL A 177 -15.83 4.60 5.66
CA VAL A 177 -16.51 3.91 4.55
C VAL A 177 -15.54 3.64 3.39
N LEU A 178 -14.68 4.60 3.05
CA LEU A 178 -13.71 4.40 1.97
C LEU A 178 -12.58 3.45 2.37
N VAL A 179 -12.06 3.54 3.60
CA VAL A 179 -11.03 2.60 4.07
C VAL A 179 -11.57 1.18 4.07
N ALA A 180 -12.81 0.96 4.52
CA ALA A 180 -13.47 -0.35 4.46
C ALA A 180 -13.60 -0.85 3.00
N TRP A 181 -13.94 0.04 2.06
CA TRP A 181 -14.05 -0.30 0.64
C TRP A 181 -12.69 -0.61 0.01
N LEU A 182 -11.64 0.18 0.32
CA LEU A 182 -10.29 -0.08 -0.13
C LEU A 182 -9.74 -1.40 0.43
N ALA A 183 -10.05 -1.71 1.71
CA ALA A 183 -9.72 -2.98 2.35
C ALA A 183 -10.35 -4.16 1.59
N LEU A 184 -11.64 -4.04 1.23
CA LEU A 184 -12.35 -5.03 0.45
C LEU A 184 -11.67 -5.28 -0.91
N LEU A 185 -11.39 -4.21 -1.67
CA LEU A 185 -10.69 -4.31 -2.95
C LEU A 185 -9.30 -4.92 -2.80
N PHE A 186 -8.56 -4.48 -1.79
CA PHE A 186 -7.22 -4.98 -1.54
C PHE A 186 -7.22 -6.49 -1.27
N LEU A 187 -8.09 -6.97 -0.37
CA LEU A 187 -8.22 -8.40 -0.11
C LEU A 187 -8.72 -9.18 -1.33
N ALA A 188 -9.67 -8.63 -2.09
CA ALA A 188 -10.24 -9.29 -3.24
C ALA A 188 -9.27 -9.41 -4.44
N LEU A 189 -8.52 -8.33 -4.74
CA LEU A 189 -7.68 -8.22 -5.93
C LEU A 189 -6.23 -8.67 -5.68
N VAL A 190 -5.63 -8.17 -4.59
CA VAL A 190 -4.24 -8.48 -4.25
C VAL A 190 -4.10 -9.85 -3.62
N ARG A 191 -5.06 -10.25 -2.78
CA ARG A 191 -5.07 -11.53 -2.06
C ARG A 191 -3.77 -11.79 -1.32
N PRO A 192 -3.43 -10.95 -0.32
CA PRO A 192 -2.11 -10.89 0.30
C PRO A 192 -1.73 -12.18 1.04
N ALA A 193 -2.69 -12.95 1.57
CA ALA A 193 -2.42 -14.23 2.23
C ALA A 193 -1.80 -15.27 1.28
N SER A 194 -2.04 -15.15 -0.02
CA SER A 194 -1.56 -16.09 -1.04
C SER A 194 -0.35 -15.60 -1.85
N LEU A 195 0.28 -14.49 -1.45
CA LEU A 195 1.43 -13.92 -2.16
C LEU A 195 2.58 -14.93 -2.35
N HIS A 196 2.92 -15.67 -1.31
CA HIS A 196 4.04 -16.62 -1.33
C HIS A 196 3.78 -17.85 -2.23
N ARG A 197 2.52 -18.20 -2.47
CA ARG A 197 2.10 -19.32 -3.32
C ARG A 197 1.86 -18.91 -4.77
N SER A 198 1.63 -17.62 -5.01
CA SER A 198 1.28 -17.13 -6.34
C SER A 198 2.51 -16.75 -7.15
N ARG A 199 2.53 -17.17 -8.41
CA ARG A 199 3.56 -16.79 -9.39
C ARG A 199 3.35 -15.36 -9.93
N HIS A 200 2.13 -14.82 -9.85
CA HIS A 200 1.75 -13.57 -10.51
C HIS A 200 1.37 -12.45 -9.53
N ARG A 201 1.07 -12.79 -8.26
CA ARG A 201 0.70 -11.79 -7.26
C ARG A 201 1.93 -11.17 -6.64
N PHE A 202 1.89 -9.88 -6.49
CA PHE A 202 2.92 -9.08 -5.84
C PHE A 202 2.26 -7.99 -5.00
N LEU A 203 3.00 -7.48 -4.04
CA LEU A 203 2.55 -6.43 -3.15
C LEU A 203 3.76 -5.61 -2.69
N GLY A 204 3.56 -4.29 -2.56
CA GLY A 204 4.36 -3.41 -1.75
C GLY A 204 3.43 -2.55 -0.91
N VAL A 205 3.90 -2.12 0.23
CA VAL A 205 3.19 -1.27 1.17
C VAL A 205 4.13 -0.18 1.62
N GLY A 206 3.84 1.08 1.27
CA GLY A 206 4.68 2.22 1.59
C GLY A 206 4.89 2.43 3.10
N ALA A 207 3.90 2.02 3.91
CA ALA A 207 3.99 2.10 5.35
C ALA A 207 5.05 1.17 5.96
N PHE A 208 5.32 0.01 5.34
CA PHE A 208 6.32 -0.92 5.86
C PHE A 208 6.73 -1.93 4.77
N ALA A 209 7.94 -1.77 4.25
CA ALA A 209 8.56 -2.71 3.31
C ALA A 209 9.96 -3.08 3.81
N LEU A 210 10.08 -4.25 4.44
CA LEU A 210 11.35 -4.79 4.95
C LEU A 210 11.95 -5.74 3.92
N LEU A 211 13.15 -5.41 3.44
CA LEU A 211 13.85 -6.13 2.39
C LEU A 211 15.25 -6.56 2.83
N ARG A 212 15.74 -7.67 2.27
CA ARG A 212 17.17 -7.97 2.29
C ARG A 212 17.90 -6.99 1.38
N ARG A 213 19.00 -6.42 1.83
CA ARG A 213 19.81 -5.49 1.04
C ARG A 213 20.27 -6.09 -0.30
N GLU A 214 20.71 -7.35 -0.27
CA GLU A 214 21.12 -8.09 -1.47
C GLU A 214 20.02 -8.16 -2.54
N VAL A 215 18.75 -8.23 -2.13
CA VAL A 215 17.61 -8.21 -3.05
C VAL A 215 17.46 -6.84 -3.69
N LEU A 216 17.62 -5.74 -2.92
CA LEU A 216 17.62 -4.39 -3.47
C LEU A 216 18.75 -4.18 -4.47
N GLU A 217 19.92 -4.73 -4.21
CA GLU A 217 21.06 -4.72 -5.14
C GLU A 217 20.75 -5.47 -6.43
N GLN A 218 20.23 -6.69 -6.31
CA GLN A 218 19.84 -7.52 -7.47
C GLN A 218 18.77 -6.89 -8.34
N VAL A 219 17.82 -6.14 -7.75
CA VAL A 219 16.77 -5.45 -8.51
C VAL A 219 17.26 -4.15 -9.15
N GLY A 220 18.48 -3.70 -8.86
CA GLY A 220 19.05 -2.43 -9.34
C GLY A 220 18.63 -1.25 -8.47
N TRP A 221 18.51 -1.49 -7.16
CA TRP A 221 18.06 -0.52 -6.18
C TRP A 221 16.66 0.01 -6.54
N LEU A 222 16.45 1.34 -6.50
CA LEU A 222 15.18 1.97 -6.85
C LEU A 222 15.23 2.69 -8.21
N GLU A 223 16.33 2.58 -8.96
CA GLU A 223 16.46 3.22 -10.28
C GLU A 223 15.39 2.78 -11.29
N PRO A 224 15.01 1.50 -11.37
CA PRO A 224 13.94 1.09 -12.29
C PRO A 224 12.58 1.70 -11.94
N LEU A 225 12.39 2.17 -10.68
CA LEU A 225 11.15 2.79 -10.20
C LEU A 225 11.11 4.32 -10.36
N ARG A 226 12.16 4.94 -10.88
CA ARG A 226 12.37 6.39 -10.91
C ARG A 226 11.17 7.23 -11.35
N LEU A 227 10.32 6.73 -12.26
CA LEU A 227 9.12 7.39 -12.78
C LEU A 227 7.83 6.60 -12.45
N GLN A 228 7.85 5.75 -11.41
CA GLN A 228 6.69 4.95 -11.03
C GLN A 228 5.96 5.60 -9.85
N VAL A 229 4.73 6.05 -10.08
CA VAL A 229 3.90 6.71 -9.04
C VAL A 229 3.44 5.71 -7.97
N ILE A 230 3.29 4.42 -8.34
CA ILE A 230 2.96 3.31 -7.43
C ILE A 230 4.26 2.57 -7.11
N ASP A 231 5.20 3.30 -6.50
CA ASP A 231 6.57 2.86 -6.23
C ASP A 231 6.63 1.59 -5.36
N ASP A 232 5.86 1.55 -4.30
CA ASP A 232 5.79 0.44 -3.35
C ASP A 232 5.28 -0.86 -4.00
N GLY A 233 4.14 -0.80 -4.69
CA GLY A 233 3.58 -1.94 -5.39
C GLY A 233 4.53 -2.49 -6.45
N PHE A 234 5.18 -1.60 -7.20
CA PHE A 234 6.10 -2.00 -8.27
C PHE A 234 7.45 -2.49 -7.75
N LEU A 235 7.89 -2.04 -6.58
CA LEU A 235 8.99 -2.67 -5.86
C LEU A 235 8.67 -4.15 -5.57
N GLY A 236 7.46 -4.42 -5.11
CA GLY A 236 6.97 -5.79 -4.93
C GLY A 236 7.02 -6.62 -6.21
N LEU A 237 6.61 -6.05 -7.36
CA LEU A 237 6.72 -6.71 -8.67
C LEU A 237 8.17 -7.01 -9.05
N MET A 238 9.09 -6.07 -8.85
CA MET A 238 10.51 -6.26 -9.14
C MET A 238 11.12 -7.40 -8.35
N VAL A 239 10.86 -7.45 -7.04
CA VAL A 239 11.32 -8.54 -6.17
C VAL A 239 10.76 -9.88 -6.65
N LYS A 240 9.46 -9.94 -6.95
CA LYS A 240 8.79 -11.15 -7.44
C LYS A 240 9.34 -11.63 -8.77
N ALA A 241 9.56 -10.73 -9.72
CA ALA A 241 10.07 -11.04 -11.06
C ALA A 241 11.48 -11.65 -11.02
N ARG A 242 12.27 -11.32 -10.00
CA ARG A 242 13.61 -11.90 -9.76
C ARG A 242 13.59 -13.11 -8.83
N GLY A 243 12.40 -13.49 -8.38
CA GLY A 243 12.15 -14.71 -7.61
C GLY A 243 12.30 -14.57 -6.12
N GLY A 244 12.34 -13.35 -5.62
CA GLY A 244 12.31 -13.10 -4.19
C GLY A 244 11.03 -13.63 -3.56
N ARG A 245 11.17 -14.21 -2.38
CA ARG A 245 10.07 -14.70 -1.55
C ARG A 245 9.40 -13.52 -0.87
N GLN A 246 8.17 -13.25 -1.29
CA GLN A 246 7.39 -12.13 -0.79
C GLN A 246 6.27 -12.58 0.11
N LEU A 247 6.10 -11.91 1.24
CA LEU A 247 5.08 -12.17 2.25
C LEU A 247 4.39 -10.88 2.66
N ALA A 248 3.14 -11.01 3.12
CA ALA A 248 2.40 -9.94 3.77
C ALA A 248 1.90 -10.39 5.13
N LEU A 249 2.02 -9.53 6.14
CA LEU A 249 1.52 -9.73 7.48
C LEU A 249 0.63 -8.58 7.90
N MET A 250 -0.27 -8.84 8.85
CA MET A 250 -1.04 -7.80 9.51
C MET A 250 -0.23 -7.20 10.66
N GLY A 251 -0.09 -5.88 10.66
CA GLY A 251 0.61 -5.12 11.70
C GLY A 251 -0.31 -4.42 12.69
N GLN A 252 -1.58 -4.85 12.79
CA GLN A 252 -2.54 -4.29 13.73
C GLN A 252 -1.99 -4.37 15.15
N GLY A 253 -2.13 -3.25 15.91
CA GLY A 253 -1.55 -3.15 17.25
C GLY A 253 -0.03 -2.88 17.27
N GLN A 254 0.65 -2.94 16.14
CA GLN A 254 2.09 -2.69 16.02
C GLN A 254 2.42 -1.47 15.14
N LEU A 255 1.56 -1.20 14.15
CA LEU A 255 1.71 -0.11 13.19
C LEU A 255 0.39 0.60 12.97
N ARG A 256 0.40 1.93 12.96
CA ARG A 256 -0.77 2.74 12.66
C ARG A 256 -0.39 3.94 11.82
N LEU A 257 -1.32 4.35 10.96
CA LEU A 257 -1.22 5.58 10.19
C LEU A 257 -2.60 6.15 9.90
N ARG A 258 -2.66 7.41 9.54
CA ARG A 258 -3.85 8.07 9.02
C ARG A 258 -3.62 8.49 7.57
N TRP A 259 -4.27 7.82 6.63
CA TRP A 259 -4.05 8.09 5.21
C TRP A 259 -4.54 9.45 4.75
N PHE A 260 -5.68 9.91 5.29
CA PHE A 260 -6.37 11.09 4.76
C PHE A 260 -7.00 11.92 5.87
N GLU A 261 -7.09 13.22 5.65
CA GLU A 261 -7.81 14.15 6.53
C GLU A 261 -9.09 14.62 5.81
N GLY A 262 -10.21 14.00 6.16
CA GLY A 262 -11.52 14.31 5.60
C GLY A 262 -11.69 13.93 4.13
N LEU A 263 -12.91 14.14 3.61
CA LEU A 263 -13.28 13.79 2.24
C LEU A 263 -12.40 14.47 1.17
N GLY A 264 -12.08 15.76 1.37
CA GLY A 264 -11.24 16.49 0.42
C GLY A 264 -9.78 16.00 0.39
N GLY A 265 -9.20 15.66 1.55
CA GLY A 265 -7.87 15.06 1.67
C GLY A 265 -7.81 13.71 0.99
N LEU A 266 -8.84 12.91 1.20
CA LEU A 266 -9.02 11.59 0.61
C LEU A 266 -9.04 11.63 -0.93
N VAL A 267 -9.89 12.47 -1.53
CA VAL A 267 -9.97 12.58 -3.00
C VAL A 267 -8.64 13.06 -3.58
N ARG A 268 -8.02 14.10 -2.98
CA ARG A 268 -6.73 14.62 -3.44
C ARG A 268 -5.59 13.61 -3.27
N GLY A 269 -5.57 12.87 -2.15
CA GLY A 269 -4.53 11.87 -1.88
C GLY A 269 -4.59 10.68 -2.84
N LEU A 270 -5.79 10.24 -3.22
CA LEU A 270 -5.98 9.17 -4.20
C LEU A 270 -5.82 9.63 -5.66
N GLU A 271 -6.00 10.93 -5.95
CA GLU A 271 -5.99 11.47 -7.32
C GLU A 271 -4.70 11.08 -8.08
N LYS A 272 -3.53 11.18 -7.44
CA LYS A 272 -2.26 10.83 -8.09
C LYS A 272 -2.15 9.35 -8.46
N ASN A 273 -2.72 8.46 -7.63
CA ASN A 273 -2.57 7.01 -7.77
C ASN A 273 -3.65 6.39 -8.66
N ALA A 274 -4.86 6.97 -8.69
CA ALA A 274 -6.01 6.33 -9.31
C ALA A 274 -5.84 6.17 -10.84
N TYR A 275 -5.30 7.17 -11.54
CA TYR A 275 -5.03 7.04 -12.98
C TYR A 275 -3.75 6.24 -13.26
N ALA A 276 -2.73 6.33 -12.40
CA ALA A 276 -1.54 5.51 -12.49
C ALA A 276 -1.87 4.00 -12.34
N ALA A 277 -2.82 3.65 -11.46
CA ALA A 277 -3.28 2.27 -11.28
C ALA A 277 -3.93 1.68 -12.55
N SER A 278 -4.50 2.51 -13.41
CA SER A 278 -5.02 2.10 -14.73
C SER A 278 -3.96 2.14 -15.85
N GLY A 279 -2.69 2.30 -15.53
CA GLY A 279 -1.60 2.43 -16.51
C GLY A 279 -1.70 3.69 -17.37
N TYR A 280 -2.35 4.73 -16.86
CA TYR A 280 -2.68 5.96 -17.60
C TYR A 280 -3.50 5.69 -18.88
N SER A 281 -4.37 4.69 -18.84
CA SER A 281 -5.26 4.27 -19.95
C SER A 281 -6.69 4.69 -19.64
N LEU A 282 -7.28 5.55 -20.48
CA LEU A 282 -8.68 5.97 -20.34
C LEU A 282 -9.66 4.79 -20.36
N PRO A 283 -9.57 3.81 -21.30
CA PRO A 283 -10.45 2.65 -21.27
C PRO A 283 -10.37 1.86 -19.97
N LEU A 284 -9.15 1.65 -19.44
CA LEU A 284 -8.96 0.93 -18.17
C LEU A 284 -9.45 1.76 -16.96
N ALA A 285 -9.29 3.09 -17.00
CA ALA A 285 -9.85 3.97 -15.96
C ALA A 285 -11.38 3.95 -15.97
N LEU A 286 -12.02 3.97 -17.15
CA LEU A 286 -13.47 3.83 -17.29
C LEU A 286 -13.94 2.47 -16.78
N LEU A 287 -13.27 1.40 -17.16
CA LEU A 287 -13.58 0.05 -16.66
C LEU A 287 -13.44 -0.04 -15.14
N GLY A 288 -12.37 0.54 -14.59
CA GLY A 288 -12.14 0.62 -13.14
C GLY A 288 -13.23 1.41 -12.41
N ALA A 289 -13.65 2.54 -12.97
CA ALA A 289 -14.74 3.34 -12.41
C ALA A 289 -16.09 2.61 -12.44
N LEU A 290 -16.40 1.93 -13.57
CA LEU A 290 -17.58 1.08 -13.67
C LEU A 290 -17.54 -0.07 -12.67
N GLY A 291 -16.40 -0.73 -12.53
CA GLY A 291 -16.21 -1.79 -11.53
C GLY A 291 -16.37 -1.28 -10.10
N ALA A 292 -15.87 -0.08 -9.79
CA ALA A 292 -16.04 0.53 -8.48
C ALA A 292 -17.51 0.86 -8.17
N ALA A 293 -18.25 1.35 -9.14
CA ALA A 293 -19.67 1.67 -8.99
C ALA A 293 -20.60 0.44 -9.12
N ALA A 294 -20.09 -0.70 -9.60
CA ALA A 294 -20.88 -1.89 -9.87
C ALA A 294 -21.78 -2.36 -8.71
N PRO A 295 -21.34 -2.34 -7.43
CA PRO A 295 -22.20 -2.75 -6.32
C PRO A 295 -23.51 -1.95 -6.26
N LEU A 296 -23.47 -0.64 -6.47
CA LEU A 296 -24.67 0.19 -6.51
C LEU A 296 -25.54 -0.13 -7.72
N PHE A 297 -24.95 -0.26 -8.93
CA PHE A 297 -25.72 -0.58 -10.13
C PHE A 297 -26.38 -1.95 -10.04
N ILE A 298 -25.70 -2.94 -9.44
CA ILE A 298 -26.29 -4.25 -9.17
C ILE A 298 -27.50 -4.12 -8.27
N LEU A 299 -27.41 -3.37 -7.17
CA LEU A 299 -28.51 -3.14 -6.24
C LEU A 299 -29.70 -2.45 -6.93
N LEU A 300 -29.46 -1.39 -7.71
CA LEU A 300 -30.48 -0.67 -8.46
C LEU A 300 -31.15 -1.56 -9.51
N THR A 301 -30.36 -2.38 -10.22
CA THR A 301 -30.89 -3.32 -11.21
C THR A 301 -31.76 -4.39 -10.54
N LEU A 302 -31.33 -4.93 -9.40
CA LEU A 302 -32.14 -5.89 -8.65
C LEU A 302 -33.43 -5.24 -8.12
N ALA A 303 -33.37 -3.97 -7.69
CA ALA A 303 -34.57 -3.24 -7.27
C ALA A 303 -35.56 -3.03 -8.42
N ALA A 304 -35.10 -2.75 -9.63
CA ALA A 304 -35.93 -2.54 -10.81
C ALA A 304 -36.52 -3.85 -11.38
N LEU A 305 -35.75 -4.94 -11.34
CA LEU A 305 -36.15 -6.22 -11.96
C LEU A 305 -36.87 -7.17 -10.99
N CYS A 306 -36.60 -7.06 -9.71
CA CYS A 306 -37.19 -7.93 -8.70
C CYS A 306 -38.34 -7.19 -8.02
N CYS A 307 -39.60 -7.63 -8.23
CA CYS A 307 -40.77 -7.12 -7.52
C CYS A 307 -40.74 -7.36 -5.98
N SER A 308 -39.63 -7.86 -5.44
CA SER A 308 -39.43 -8.18 -4.04
C SER A 308 -38.23 -7.43 -3.48
N HIS A 309 -38.45 -6.55 -2.52
CA HIS A 309 -37.39 -5.85 -1.79
C HIS A 309 -36.45 -6.79 -1.03
N PHE A 310 -36.87 -8.01 -0.77
CA PHE A 310 -36.09 -9.04 -0.09
C PHE A 310 -34.76 -9.32 -0.79
N TRP A 311 -34.73 -9.46 -2.12
CA TRP A 311 -33.50 -9.76 -2.87
C TRP A 311 -32.52 -8.59 -2.92
N VAL A 312 -33.06 -7.37 -2.97
CA VAL A 312 -32.24 -6.15 -2.89
C VAL A 312 -31.58 -6.06 -1.51
N LEU A 313 -32.36 -6.29 -0.46
CA LEU A 313 -31.85 -6.29 0.91
C LEU A 313 -30.80 -7.41 1.11
N ALA A 314 -31.08 -8.62 0.61
CA ALA A 314 -30.16 -9.74 0.73
C ALA A 314 -28.81 -9.45 0.02
N ALA A 315 -28.83 -8.90 -1.18
CA ALA A 315 -27.63 -8.51 -1.90
C ALA A 315 -26.86 -7.40 -1.17
N TYR A 316 -27.58 -6.39 -0.67
CA TYR A 316 -26.97 -5.32 0.12
C TYR A 316 -26.28 -5.85 1.39
N LEU A 317 -26.95 -6.73 2.13
CA LEU A 317 -26.41 -7.35 3.34
C LEU A 317 -25.19 -8.22 3.04
N LEU A 318 -25.19 -8.96 1.93
CA LEU A 318 -24.02 -9.75 1.50
C LEU A 318 -22.81 -8.87 1.17
N PHE A 319 -23.01 -7.77 0.43
CA PHE A 319 -21.95 -6.80 0.19
C PHE A 319 -21.45 -6.15 1.48
N SER A 320 -22.36 -5.77 2.37
CA SER A 320 -22.01 -5.18 3.67
C SER A 320 -21.25 -6.16 4.55
N MET A 321 -21.62 -7.45 4.54
CA MET A 321 -20.92 -8.49 5.28
C MET A 321 -19.50 -8.72 4.74
N ALA A 322 -19.30 -8.74 3.41
CA ALA A 322 -17.98 -8.82 2.81
C ALA A 322 -17.11 -7.61 3.20
N ALA A 323 -17.66 -6.41 3.15
CA ALA A 323 -16.98 -5.20 3.59
C ALA A 323 -16.67 -5.19 5.08
N TRP A 324 -17.58 -5.67 5.90
CA TRP A 324 -17.37 -5.82 7.34
C TRP A 324 -16.21 -6.77 7.63
N GLN A 325 -16.14 -7.91 6.96
CA GLN A 325 -15.02 -8.83 7.08
C GLN A 325 -13.68 -8.18 6.66
N ALA A 326 -13.69 -7.43 5.55
CA ALA A 326 -12.51 -6.71 5.08
C ALA A 326 -12.11 -5.58 6.05
N SER A 327 -13.08 -4.86 6.62
CA SER A 327 -12.83 -3.76 7.56
C SER A 327 -12.12 -4.22 8.84
N GLN A 328 -12.35 -5.47 9.26
CA GLN A 328 -11.63 -6.05 10.38
C GLN A 328 -10.12 -6.15 10.16
N ALA A 329 -9.69 -6.24 8.89
CA ALA A 329 -8.28 -6.25 8.53
C ALA A 329 -7.58 -4.90 8.74
N TYR A 330 -8.34 -3.79 8.81
CA TYR A 330 -7.80 -2.44 8.96
C TYR A 330 -8.34 -1.71 10.21
N GLN A 331 -9.02 -2.45 11.10
CA GLN A 331 -9.63 -1.94 12.34
C GLN A 331 -10.59 -0.77 12.13
N THR A 332 -11.26 -0.72 10.97
CA THR A 332 -12.31 0.29 10.74
C THR A 332 -13.61 -0.11 11.43
N PRO A 333 -14.44 0.88 11.85
CA PRO A 333 -15.72 0.60 12.48
C PRO A 333 -16.64 -0.28 11.61
N GLY A 334 -17.25 -1.32 12.18
CA GLY A 334 -18.06 -2.27 11.41
C GLY A 334 -19.26 -1.64 10.68
N TRP A 335 -19.83 -0.55 11.22
CA TRP A 335 -20.90 0.20 10.56
C TRP A 335 -20.49 0.81 9.22
N ALA A 336 -19.17 1.05 9.00
CA ALA A 336 -18.64 1.59 7.74
C ALA A 336 -18.98 0.69 6.54
N ALA A 337 -19.15 -0.62 6.77
CA ALA A 337 -19.58 -1.57 5.76
C ALA A 337 -20.94 -1.23 5.13
N LEU A 338 -21.84 -0.57 5.87
CA LEU A 338 -23.14 -0.15 5.37
C LEU A 338 -23.04 0.98 4.31
N GLY A 339 -21.96 1.74 4.32
CA GLY A 339 -21.72 2.81 3.34
C GLY A 339 -21.12 2.34 2.00
N MET A 340 -20.95 1.04 1.79
CA MET A 340 -20.25 0.47 0.62
C MET A 340 -20.68 0.99 -0.76
N PRO A 341 -21.98 1.11 -1.07
CA PRO A 341 -22.40 1.63 -2.38
C PRO A 341 -21.92 3.08 -2.62
N LEU A 342 -21.90 3.89 -1.56
CA LEU A 342 -21.42 5.28 -1.62
C LEU A 342 -19.90 5.35 -1.79
N ALA A 343 -19.16 4.45 -1.14
CA ALA A 343 -17.71 4.35 -1.31
C ALA A 343 -17.34 4.01 -2.75
N GLY A 344 -18.05 3.09 -3.37
CA GLY A 344 -17.85 2.72 -4.77
C GLY A 344 -18.08 3.90 -5.73
N LEU A 345 -19.11 4.71 -5.51
CA LEU A 345 -19.35 5.93 -6.29
C LEU A 345 -18.24 6.96 -6.08
N LEU A 346 -17.83 7.18 -4.83
CA LEU A 346 -16.75 8.12 -4.51
C LEU A 346 -15.44 7.69 -5.19
N MET A 347 -15.15 6.39 -5.20
CA MET A 347 -13.98 5.88 -5.90
C MET A 347 -14.10 6.02 -7.41
N ALA A 348 -15.25 5.71 -8.00
CA ALA A 348 -15.50 5.93 -9.41
C ALA A 348 -15.29 7.40 -9.79
N TYR A 349 -15.85 8.33 -9.01
CA TYR A 349 -15.61 9.76 -9.17
C TYR A 349 -14.11 10.10 -9.09
N THR A 350 -13.39 9.56 -8.09
CA THR A 350 -11.96 9.83 -7.91
C THR A 350 -11.13 9.33 -9.09
N ILE A 351 -11.44 8.13 -9.62
CA ILE A 351 -10.76 7.57 -10.80
C ILE A 351 -10.99 8.45 -12.04
N LEU A 352 -12.26 8.82 -12.31
CA LEU A 352 -12.62 9.64 -13.46
C LEU A 352 -12.05 11.04 -13.35
N ARG A 353 -12.11 11.66 -12.18
CA ARG A 353 -11.50 12.94 -11.87
C ARG A 353 -9.98 12.91 -12.09
N SER A 354 -9.30 11.89 -11.58
CA SER A 354 -7.86 11.70 -11.75
C SER A 354 -7.51 11.63 -13.24
N ALA A 355 -8.19 10.78 -14.01
CA ALA A 355 -7.97 10.63 -15.44
C ALA A 355 -8.22 11.94 -16.19
N PHE A 356 -9.37 12.59 -15.95
CA PHE A 356 -9.73 13.86 -16.58
C PHE A 356 -8.69 14.96 -16.31
N LEU A 357 -8.28 15.13 -15.06
CA LEU A 357 -7.31 16.17 -14.69
C LEU A 357 -5.92 15.90 -15.27
N CYS A 358 -5.48 14.65 -15.26
CA CYS A 358 -4.18 14.27 -15.84
C CYS A 358 -4.16 14.47 -17.36
N GLU A 359 -5.19 14.05 -18.08
CA GLU A 359 -5.28 14.25 -19.54
C GLU A 359 -5.41 15.75 -19.90
N ARG A 360 -6.26 16.51 -19.21
CA ARG A 360 -6.44 17.93 -19.45
C ARG A 360 -5.16 18.73 -19.21
N ARG A 361 -4.38 18.39 -18.16
CA ARG A 361 -3.14 19.08 -17.80
C ARG A 361 -1.92 18.56 -18.56
N GLY A 362 -2.02 17.40 -19.21
CA GLY A 362 -0.90 16.67 -19.78
C GLY A 362 0.17 16.27 -18.73
N ALA A 363 -0.22 16.23 -17.47
CA ALA A 363 0.72 16.00 -16.36
C ALA A 363 0.03 15.48 -15.09
N VAL A 364 0.82 14.79 -14.27
CA VAL A 364 0.51 14.51 -12.85
C VAL A 364 1.23 15.54 -11.99
N THR A 365 0.50 16.18 -11.07
CA THR A 365 1.12 17.08 -10.08
C THR A 365 1.19 16.38 -8.73
N TRP A 366 2.40 16.30 -8.16
CA TRP A 366 2.62 15.68 -6.87
C TRP A 366 3.55 16.51 -6.00
N ARG A 367 3.08 16.89 -4.82
CA ARG A 367 3.85 17.74 -3.87
C ARG A 367 4.48 18.96 -4.58
N GLY A 368 3.67 19.68 -5.39
CA GLY A 368 4.11 20.87 -6.12
C GLY A 368 4.97 20.62 -7.35
N THR A 369 5.44 19.40 -7.59
CA THR A 369 6.21 19.05 -8.80
C THR A 369 5.30 18.53 -9.90
N ARG A 370 5.50 19.02 -11.12
CA ARG A 370 4.75 18.61 -12.32
C ARG A 370 5.54 17.58 -13.11
N TYR A 371 4.90 16.43 -13.40
CA TYR A 371 5.48 15.32 -14.16
C TYR A 371 4.68 15.11 -15.44
N GLU A 372 5.32 15.12 -16.59
CA GLU A 372 4.65 14.94 -17.89
C GLU A 372 4.00 13.56 -18.01
N LEU A 373 2.70 13.56 -18.38
CA LEU A 373 1.90 12.34 -18.48
C LEU A 373 2.46 11.36 -19.51
N THR A 374 2.95 11.85 -20.64
CA THR A 374 3.56 11.05 -21.70
C THR A 374 4.79 10.29 -21.21
N ARG A 375 5.67 10.95 -20.47
CA ARG A 375 6.86 10.32 -19.87
C ARG A 375 6.49 9.27 -18.84
N LEU A 376 5.53 9.56 -17.95
CA LEU A 376 5.05 8.60 -16.94
C LEU A 376 4.42 7.38 -17.60
N ARG A 377 3.56 7.58 -18.60
CA ARG A 377 2.90 6.50 -19.36
C ARG A 377 3.91 5.59 -20.04
N GLN A 378 4.88 6.16 -20.76
CA GLN A 378 5.94 5.40 -21.44
C GLN A 378 6.81 4.62 -20.45
N ALA A 379 7.25 5.28 -19.37
CA ALA A 379 8.06 4.65 -18.34
C ALA A 379 7.34 3.47 -17.68
N GLN A 380 6.05 3.64 -17.36
CA GLN A 380 5.26 2.56 -16.77
C GLN A 380 5.04 1.39 -17.72
N GLN A 381 4.73 1.66 -19.00
CA GLN A 381 4.59 0.62 -20.01
C GLN A 381 5.88 -0.16 -20.23
N GLN A 382 7.02 0.55 -20.31
CA GLN A 382 8.32 -0.08 -20.43
C GLN A 382 8.65 -0.94 -19.21
N PHE A 383 8.43 -0.42 -18.01
CA PHE A 383 8.63 -1.13 -16.76
C PHE A 383 7.83 -2.44 -16.72
N PHE A 384 6.52 -2.38 -16.98
CA PHE A 384 5.69 -3.58 -17.01
C PHE A 384 6.12 -4.60 -18.06
N ARG A 385 6.46 -4.16 -19.27
CA ARG A 385 6.96 -5.07 -20.31
C ARG A 385 8.20 -5.82 -19.85
N GLN A 386 9.15 -5.12 -19.22
CA GLN A 386 10.39 -5.72 -18.74
C GLN A 386 10.16 -6.68 -17.57
N GLU A 387 9.42 -6.26 -16.54
CA GLU A 387 9.23 -7.07 -15.35
C GLU A 387 8.33 -8.29 -15.61
N LEU A 388 7.27 -8.14 -16.44
CA LEU A 388 6.44 -9.27 -16.83
C LEU A 388 7.18 -10.26 -17.75
N ALA A 389 8.07 -9.78 -18.62
CA ALA A 389 8.92 -10.65 -19.42
C ALA A 389 9.87 -11.48 -18.55
N ARG A 390 10.51 -10.86 -17.55
CA ARG A 390 11.35 -11.54 -16.56
C ARG A 390 10.56 -12.59 -15.77
N LEU A 391 9.36 -12.21 -15.31
CA LEU A 391 8.48 -13.11 -14.58
C LEU A 391 8.09 -14.34 -15.44
N ARG A 392 7.73 -14.14 -16.69
CA ARG A 392 7.40 -15.22 -17.64
C ARG A 392 8.60 -16.12 -17.93
N ALA A 393 9.77 -15.57 -18.22
CA ALA A 393 11.00 -16.31 -18.51
C ALA A 393 11.37 -17.24 -17.34
N ARG A 394 11.28 -16.74 -16.11
CA ARG A 394 11.55 -17.53 -14.90
C ARG A 394 10.65 -18.75 -14.76
N TYR A 395 9.35 -18.61 -15.03
CA TYR A 395 8.39 -19.70 -14.85
C TYR A 395 8.29 -20.64 -16.05
N SER A 396 8.73 -20.23 -17.23
CA SER A 396 8.87 -21.12 -18.40
C SER A 396 10.10 -22.05 -18.27
N SER A 397 11.15 -21.61 -17.59
CA SER A 397 12.33 -22.45 -17.28
C SER A 397 12.08 -23.46 -16.15
N ALA A 398 11.25 -23.11 -15.15
CA ALA A 398 10.93 -23.98 -14.01
C ALA A 398 9.95 -25.13 -14.35
N GLY A 399 9.30 -25.09 -15.50
CA GLY A 399 8.41 -26.18 -16.00
C GLY A 399 9.08 -27.21 -16.90
N ARG A 400 10.43 -27.19 -17.00
CA ARG A 400 11.23 -28.14 -17.78
C ARG A 400 12.17 -29.00 -16.93
N VAL A 401 11.92 -29.07 -15.61
CA VAL A 401 12.62 -30.00 -14.70
C VAL A 401 11.63 -30.97 -14.10
#